data_49f3593aa7c6a218224ad55880ca5fde
#
_entry.id   49f3593aa7c6a218224ad55880ca5fde
#
_cell.length_a   1.000
_cell.length_b   1.000
_cell.length_c   1.000
_cell.angle_alpha   90.00
_cell.angle_beta   90.00
_cell.angle_gamma   90.00
#
_symmetry.space_group_name_H-M   'P 1'
#
loop_
_entity.id
_entity.type
_entity.pdbx_description
1 polymer ?
#
loop_
_entity_poly.entity_id
_entity_poly.type
_entity_poly.pdbx_seq_one_letter_code
_entity_poly.pdbx_strand_id
1 'polypeptide(L)'
;MAAALAALTLTGSLPLLADDSTRIPSSNRLDFLTGYLTLTDSQKAQAKTIFDAAATAVTTAQGQMTAAHDALNTAVKANRADAELDRLAAAVGTIHGQIEAIQAKATAKFYALLTAEQKTKYDALGTRGGIGGGGRGGPR
;
A
#
# COMPACT_ATOMS: atom_id res chain seq x y z
N MET A 1 8.23 47.11 31.52
CA MET A 1 9.12 46.68 30.43
C MET A 1 8.70 45.28 29.99
N ALA A 2 7.98 45.22 28.89
CA ALA A 2 7.47 43.96 28.32
C ALA A 2 8.48 43.43 27.28
N ALA A 3 8.91 42.18 27.44
CA ALA A 3 9.69 41.46 26.44
C ALA A 3 8.81 40.37 25.82
N ALA A 4 8.33 40.62 24.62
CA ALA A 4 7.63 39.64 23.80
C ALA A 4 8.61 38.66 23.22
N LEU A 5 8.49 37.36 23.58
CA LEU A 5 9.15 36.26 22.82
C LEU A 5 8.22 35.81 21.72
N ALA A 6 8.59 36.07 20.50
CA ALA A 6 7.98 35.51 19.29
C ALA A 6 8.40 34.03 19.14
N ALA A 7 7.47 33.12 19.33
CA ALA A 7 7.65 31.70 19.02
C ALA A 7 7.52 31.51 17.50
N LEU A 8 8.66 31.24 16.83
CA LEU A 8 8.70 30.84 15.43
C LEU A 8 8.33 29.38 15.32
N THR A 9 7.09 29.08 14.99
CA THR A 9 6.63 27.71 14.67
C THR A 9 7.05 27.36 13.25
N LEU A 10 8.15 26.64 13.15
CA LEU A 10 8.59 26.03 11.87
C LEU A 10 7.82 24.73 11.65
N THR A 11 6.66 24.85 11.03
CA THR A 11 5.88 23.69 10.54
C THR A 11 6.50 23.21 9.24
N GLY A 12 7.60 22.47 9.35
CA GLY A 12 8.19 21.75 8.24
C GLY A 12 7.50 20.39 8.09
N SER A 13 6.40 20.32 7.36
CA SER A 13 5.86 19.06 6.86
C SER A 13 6.80 18.54 5.79
N LEU A 14 7.67 17.60 6.16
CA LEU A 14 8.39 16.80 5.18
C LEU A 14 7.36 15.89 4.50
N PRO A 15 7.22 15.93 3.17
CA PRO A 15 6.46 14.92 2.48
C PRO A 15 7.23 13.61 2.63
N LEU A 16 6.68 12.71 3.42
CA LEU A 16 7.09 11.31 3.41
C LEU A 16 6.87 10.83 1.98
N LEU A 17 7.95 10.61 1.24
CA LEU A 17 7.93 9.91 -0.03
C LEU A 17 7.54 8.45 0.27
N ALA A 18 6.24 8.22 0.44
CA ALA A 18 5.71 6.88 0.48
C ALA A 18 5.98 6.26 -0.89
N ASP A 19 6.76 5.21 -0.88
CA ASP A 19 7.05 4.37 -2.04
C ASP A 19 5.72 3.94 -2.67
N ASP A 20 5.42 4.50 -3.85
CA ASP A 20 4.15 4.35 -4.57
C ASP A 20 4.04 2.99 -5.28
N SER A 21 5.01 2.09 -5.03
CA SER A 21 5.16 0.83 -5.79
C SER A 21 4.18 -0.26 -5.38
N THR A 22 3.50 -0.15 -4.24
CA THR A 22 2.60 -1.18 -3.70
C THR A 22 1.13 -0.74 -3.61
N ARG A 23 0.80 0.45 -4.10
CA ARG A 23 -0.57 0.94 -4.04
C ARG A 23 -1.47 0.26 -5.07
N ILE A 24 -2.67 -0.09 -4.62
CA ILE A 24 -3.80 -0.34 -5.51
C ILE A 24 -3.87 0.80 -6.52
N PRO A 25 -4.01 0.47 -7.81
CA PRO A 25 -3.99 1.49 -8.84
C PRO A 25 -5.04 2.57 -8.54
N SER A 26 -4.60 3.83 -8.42
CA SER A 26 -5.49 4.97 -8.50
C SER A 26 -6.22 4.95 -9.85
N SER A 27 -7.33 5.67 -9.96
CA SER A 27 -8.07 5.79 -11.23
C SER A 27 -7.17 6.07 -12.43
N ASN A 28 -6.18 6.95 -12.26
CA ASN A 28 -5.20 7.28 -13.30
C ASN A 28 -4.34 6.08 -13.73
N ARG A 29 -3.99 5.19 -12.80
CA ARG A 29 -3.23 3.99 -13.12
C ARG A 29 -4.09 2.94 -13.81
N LEU A 30 -5.36 2.81 -13.44
CA LEU A 30 -6.29 1.94 -14.13
C LEU A 30 -6.53 2.41 -15.57
N ASP A 31 -6.67 3.72 -15.79
CA ASP A 31 -6.80 4.31 -17.13
C ASP A 31 -5.55 4.06 -17.98
N PHE A 32 -4.37 4.25 -17.40
CA PHE A 32 -3.11 3.88 -18.06
C PHE A 32 -3.07 2.40 -18.44
N LEU A 33 -3.38 1.49 -17.52
CA LEU A 33 -3.40 0.05 -17.78
C LEU A 33 -4.45 -0.31 -18.83
N THR A 34 -5.60 0.36 -18.84
CA THR A 34 -6.66 0.18 -19.84
C THR A 34 -6.14 0.49 -21.25
N GLY A 35 -5.47 1.62 -21.41
CA GLY A 35 -4.88 2.00 -22.70
C GLY A 35 -3.72 1.11 -23.10
N TYR A 36 -2.78 0.85 -22.19
CA TYR A 36 -1.57 0.09 -22.46
C TYR A 36 -1.85 -1.39 -22.80
N LEU A 37 -2.76 -2.03 -22.06
CA LEU A 37 -3.15 -3.42 -22.26
C LEU A 37 -4.28 -3.58 -23.29
N THR A 38 -4.87 -2.49 -23.72
CA THR A 38 -6.03 -2.48 -24.62
C THR A 38 -7.18 -3.33 -24.04
N LEU A 39 -7.56 -3.03 -22.79
CA LEU A 39 -8.62 -3.76 -22.10
C LEU A 39 -9.96 -3.52 -22.79
N THR A 40 -10.79 -4.55 -22.86
CA THR A 40 -12.19 -4.41 -23.30
C THR A 40 -12.99 -3.68 -22.23
N ASP A 41 -14.15 -3.12 -22.61
CA ASP A 41 -15.04 -2.45 -21.65
C ASP A 41 -15.46 -3.36 -20.49
N SER A 42 -15.69 -4.66 -20.80
CA SER A 42 -15.99 -5.67 -19.78
C SER A 42 -14.82 -5.87 -18.82
N GLN A 43 -13.59 -6.00 -19.33
CA GLN A 43 -12.39 -6.14 -18.49
C GLN A 43 -12.16 -4.88 -17.64
N LYS A 44 -12.36 -3.69 -18.22
CA LYS A 44 -12.25 -2.42 -17.50
C LYS A 44 -13.24 -2.34 -16.34
N ALA A 45 -14.51 -2.70 -16.57
CA ALA A 45 -15.53 -2.69 -15.53
C ALA A 45 -15.21 -3.66 -14.39
N GLN A 46 -14.76 -4.88 -14.74
CA GLN A 46 -14.36 -5.89 -13.75
C GLN A 46 -13.10 -5.46 -12.97
N ALA A 47 -12.10 -4.91 -13.65
CA ALA A 47 -10.90 -4.39 -13.02
C ALA A 47 -11.23 -3.27 -12.03
N LYS A 48 -12.11 -2.32 -12.42
CA LYS A 48 -12.58 -1.26 -11.54
C LYS A 48 -13.22 -1.83 -10.28
N THR A 49 -14.12 -2.78 -10.40
CA THR A 49 -14.78 -3.43 -9.25
C THR A 49 -13.76 -4.09 -8.32
N ILE A 50 -12.77 -4.80 -8.86
CA ILE A 50 -11.72 -5.46 -8.08
C ILE A 50 -10.90 -4.43 -7.30
N PHE A 51 -10.46 -3.37 -7.95
CA PHE A 51 -9.60 -2.37 -7.33
C PHE A 51 -10.35 -1.46 -6.36
N ASP A 52 -11.61 -1.10 -6.63
CA ASP A 52 -12.44 -0.32 -5.69
C ASP A 52 -12.69 -1.11 -4.39
N ALA A 53 -13.01 -2.40 -4.50
CA ALA A 53 -13.19 -3.25 -3.34
C ALA A 53 -11.89 -3.39 -2.52
N ALA A 54 -10.76 -3.56 -3.21
CA ALA A 54 -9.46 -3.62 -2.56
C ALA A 54 -9.06 -2.29 -1.91
N ALA A 55 -9.33 -1.15 -2.56
CA ALA A 55 -9.07 0.19 -2.01
C ALA A 55 -9.85 0.42 -0.71
N THR A 56 -11.12 0.05 -0.69
CA THR A 56 -11.96 0.13 0.52
C THR A 56 -11.39 -0.72 1.65
N ALA A 57 -11.01 -1.97 1.35
CA ALA A 57 -10.43 -2.87 2.34
C ALA A 57 -9.08 -2.37 2.88
N VAL A 58 -8.22 -1.83 2.02
CA VAL A 58 -6.94 -1.22 2.43
C VAL A 58 -7.17 0.02 3.30
N THR A 59 -8.12 0.89 2.95
CA THR A 59 -8.45 2.08 3.76
C THR A 59 -8.89 1.67 5.18
N THR A 60 -9.71 0.63 5.28
CA THR A 60 -10.12 0.07 6.58
C THR A 60 -8.92 -0.45 7.38
N ALA A 61 -8.06 -1.24 6.73
CA ALA A 61 -6.85 -1.79 7.37
C ALA A 61 -5.84 -0.69 7.77
N GLN A 62 -5.72 0.37 6.98
CA GLN A 62 -4.90 1.54 7.32
C GLN A 62 -5.41 2.28 8.57
N GLY A 63 -6.74 2.40 8.73
CA GLY A 63 -7.32 2.93 9.97
C GLY A 63 -6.97 2.07 11.18
N GLN A 64 -7.04 0.75 11.04
CA GLN A 64 -6.61 -0.19 12.09
C GLN A 64 -5.10 -0.09 12.37
N MET A 65 -4.29 0.09 11.34
CA MET A 65 -2.84 0.29 11.47
C MET A 65 -2.52 1.54 12.30
N THR A 66 -3.18 2.65 12.02
CA THR A 66 -3.02 3.89 12.78
C THR A 66 -3.35 3.66 14.26
N ALA A 67 -4.49 3.04 14.55
CA ALA A 67 -4.89 2.72 15.92
C ALA A 67 -3.90 1.79 16.63
N ALA A 68 -3.34 0.79 15.92
CA ALA A 68 -2.35 -0.13 16.48
C ALA A 68 -1.01 0.59 16.79
N HIS A 69 -0.57 1.49 15.92
CA HIS A 69 0.60 2.33 16.17
C HIS A 69 0.39 3.28 17.37
N ASP A 70 -0.78 3.90 17.48
CA ASP A 70 -1.10 4.78 18.60
C ASP A 70 -1.10 4.01 19.94
N ALA A 71 -1.65 2.79 19.94
CA ALA A 71 -1.61 1.92 21.12
C ALA A 71 -0.16 1.54 21.50
N LEU A 72 0.67 1.17 20.52
CA LEU A 72 2.09 0.86 20.73
C LEU A 72 2.85 2.09 21.30
N ASN A 73 2.67 3.26 20.68
CA ASN A 73 3.30 4.50 21.13
C ASN A 73 2.85 4.88 22.55
N THR A 74 1.60 4.67 22.88
CA THR A 74 1.06 4.91 24.23
C THR A 74 1.70 3.95 25.23
N ALA A 75 1.83 2.67 24.90
CA ALA A 75 2.47 1.68 25.76
C ALA A 75 3.96 2.00 26.00
N VAL A 76 4.68 2.43 24.96
CA VAL A 76 6.08 2.87 25.06
C VAL A 76 6.20 4.05 26.03
N LYS A 77 5.37 5.09 25.86
CA LYS A 77 5.39 6.27 26.74
C LYS A 77 5.01 5.95 28.19
N ALA A 78 4.16 4.94 28.38
CA ALA A 78 3.76 4.45 29.70
C ALA A 78 4.77 3.47 30.33
N ASN A 79 5.89 3.20 29.65
CA ASN A 79 6.92 2.23 30.06
C ASN A 79 6.34 0.86 30.42
N ARG A 80 5.46 0.34 29.56
CA ARG A 80 4.83 -0.97 29.71
C ARG A 80 5.85 -2.10 29.58
N ALA A 81 5.50 -3.28 30.13
CA ALA A 81 6.35 -4.45 30.07
C ALA A 81 6.63 -4.90 28.62
N ASP A 82 7.82 -5.46 28.36
CA ASP A 82 8.27 -5.91 27.04
C ASP A 82 7.26 -6.85 26.36
N ALA A 83 6.68 -7.78 27.12
CA ALA A 83 5.66 -8.69 26.59
C ALA A 83 4.41 -7.97 26.03
N GLU A 84 4.03 -6.82 26.59
CA GLU A 84 2.93 -6.01 26.05
C GLU A 84 3.37 -5.26 24.80
N LEU A 85 4.59 -4.73 24.77
CA LEU A 85 5.17 -4.07 23.60
C LEU A 85 5.29 -5.07 22.41
N ASP A 86 5.77 -6.28 22.68
CA ASP A 86 5.87 -7.34 21.67
C ASP A 86 4.50 -7.70 21.09
N ARG A 87 3.47 -7.84 21.93
CA ARG A 87 2.11 -8.12 21.49
C ARG A 87 1.55 -7.01 20.59
N LEU A 88 1.76 -5.75 20.96
CA LEU A 88 1.30 -4.60 20.18
C LEU A 88 2.06 -4.47 18.86
N ALA A 89 3.37 -4.71 18.86
CA ALA A 89 4.18 -4.74 17.65
C ALA A 89 3.75 -5.87 16.70
N ALA A 90 3.45 -7.06 17.24
CA ALA A 90 2.92 -8.17 16.46
C ALA A 90 1.56 -7.84 15.82
N ALA A 91 0.70 -7.08 16.50
CA ALA A 91 -0.57 -6.61 15.95
C ALA A 91 -0.35 -5.68 14.75
N VAL A 92 0.61 -4.75 14.82
CA VAL A 92 1.01 -3.89 13.70
C VAL A 92 1.49 -4.74 12.51
N GLY A 93 2.35 -5.73 12.75
CA GLY A 93 2.86 -6.64 11.72
C GLY A 93 1.74 -7.45 11.05
N THR A 94 0.76 -7.91 11.83
CA THR A 94 -0.40 -8.64 11.31
C THR A 94 -1.24 -7.78 10.37
N ILE A 95 -1.52 -6.52 10.73
CA ILE A 95 -2.30 -5.61 9.88
C ILE A 95 -1.53 -5.27 8.61
N HIS A 96 -0.22 -5.10 8.71
CA HIS A 96 0.63 -4.89 7.53
C HIS A 96 0.55 -6.07 6.55
N GLY A 97 0.67 -7.30 7.06
CA GLY A 97 0.48 -8.52 6.26
C GLY A 97 -0.92 -8.64 5.63
N GLN A 98 -1.96 -8.15 6.30
CA GLN A 98 -3.32 -8.11 5.74
C GLN A 98 -3.41 -7.14 4.56
N ILE A 99 -2.79 -5.96 4.65
CA ILE A 99 -2.75 -4.98 3.55
C ILE A 99 -2.07 -5.60 2.32
N GLU A 100 -0.91 -6.21 2.51
CA GLU A 100 -0.19 -6.92 1.44
C GLU A 100 -1.04 -8.03 0.81
N ALA A 101 -1.73 -8.83 1.63
CA ALA A 101 -2.59 -9.89 1.14
C ALA A 101 -3.80 -9.37 0.33
N ILE A 102 -4.39 -8.23 0.73
CA ILE A 102 -5.48 -7.58 -0.02
C ILE A 102 -4.98 -7.16 -1.40
N GLN A 103 -3.82 -6.52 -1.47
CA GLN A 103 -3.23 -6.03 -2.72
C GLN A 103 -2.84 -7.19 -3.65
N ALA A 104 -2.17 -8.22 -3.10
CA ALA A 104 -1.80 -9.41 -3.86
C ALA A 104 -3.02 -10.13 -4.45
N LYS A 105 -4.09 -10.28 -3.67
CA LYS A 105 -5.35 -10.89 -4.13
C LYS A 105 -6.03 -10.05 -5.22
N ALA A 106 -6.03 -8.73 -5.10
CA ALA A 106 -6.58 -7.84 -6.13
C ALA A 106 -5.78 -7.95 -7.43
N THR A 107 -4.45 -7.93 -7.35
CA THR A 107 -3.56 -8.10 -8.49
C THR A 107 -3.77 -9.46 -9.16
N ALA A 108 -3.87 -10.54 -8.38
CA ALA A 108 -4.12 -11.89 -8.93
C ALA A 108 -5.47 -11.99 -9.65
N LYS A 109 -6.52 -11.39 -9.10
CA LYS A 109 -7.85 -11.32 -9.75
C LYS A 109 -7.79 -10.52 -11.05
N PHE A 110 -7.11 -9.37 -11.04
CA PHE A 110 -6.92 -8.57 -12.25
C PHE A 110 -6.13 -9.35 -13.31
N TYR A 111 -5.03 -9.98 -12.93
CA TYR A 111 -4.21 -10.80 -13.83
C TYR A 111 -5.01 -11.95 -14.47
N ALA A 112 -5.94 -12.54 -13.73
CA ALA A 112 -6.81 -13.60 -14.24
C ALA A 112 -7.78 -13.12 -15.33
N LEU A 113 -8.12 -11.82 -15.39
CA LEU A 113 -8.97 -11.25 -16.43
C LEU A 113 -8.23 -11.06 -17.76
N LEU A 114 -6.91 -11.06 -17.75
CA LEU A 114 -6.08 -10.72 -18.90
C LEU A 114 -5.96 -11.92 -19.86
N THR A 115 -5.96 -11.62 -21.17
CA THR A 115 -5.59 -12.58 -22.20
C THR A 115 -4.09 -12.90 -22.15
N ALA A 116 -3.62 -13.93 -22.85
CA ALA A 116 -2.20 -14.30 -22.90
C ALA A 116 -1.30 -13.14 -23.38
N GLU A 117 -1.74 -12.40 -24.40
CA GLU A 117 -1.01 -11.26 -24.95
C GLU A 117 -0.96 -10.09 -23.93
N GLN A 118 -2.10 -9.81 -23.28
CA GLN A 118 -2.18 -8.78 -22.24
C GLN A 118 -1.30 -9.12 -21.03
N LYS A 119 -1.23 -10.40 -20.63
CA LYS A 119 -0.33 -10.87 -19.56
C LYS A 119 1.13 -10.61 -19.91
N THR A 120 1.55 -10.94 -21.13
CA THR A 120 2.91 -10.65 -21.60
C THR A 120 3.26 -9.17 -21.52
N LYS A 121 2.33 -8.29 -21.92
CA LYS A 121 2.51 -6.84 -21.79
C LYS A 121 2.55 -6.37 -20.33
N TYR A 122 1.68 -6.93 -19.50
CA TYR A 122 1.63 -6.60 -18.06
C TYR A 122 2.92 -7.00 -17.34
N ASP A 123 3.44 -8.21 -17.62
CA ASP A 123 4.68 -8.71 -17.03
C ASP A 123 5.89 -7.87 -17.47
N ALA A 124 5.89 -7.34 -18.71
CA ALA A 124 6.92 -6.43 -19.18
C ALA A 124 6.93 -5.08 -18.44
N LEU A 125 5.78 -4.61 -17.93
CA LEU A 125 5.73 -3.44 -17.05
C LEU A 125 6.38 -3.72 -15.70
N GLY A 126 6.14 -4.89 -15.12
CA GLY A 126 6.70 -5.32 -13.85
C GLY A 126 8.23 -5.39 -13.86
N THR A 127 8.81 -5.82 -14.98
CA THR A 127 10.28 -5.88 -15.13
C THR A 127 10.93 -4.50 -15.32
N ARG A 128 10.20 -3.52 -15.87
CA ARG A 128 10.70 -2.16 -16.11
C ARG A 128 10.56 -1.23 -14.90
N GLY A 129 9.63 -1.50 -14.01
CA GLY A 129 9.24 -0.58 -12.93
C GLY A 129 9.31 -1.14 -11.52
N GLY A 130 9.93 -2.31 -11.29
CA GLY A 130 10.08 -2.86 -9.93
C GLY A 130 8.76 -3.22 -9.22
N ILE A 131 7.68 -3.49 -9.96
CA ILE A 131 6.35 -3.86 -9.41
C ILE A 131 6.29 -5.37 -9.06
N GLY A 132 7.39 -6.04 -9.05
CA GLY A 132 7.51 -7.45 -8.66
C GLY A 132 8.54 -7.57 -7.56
N GLY A 133 8.10 -7.45 -6.32
CA GLY A 133 8.94 -7.76 -5.17
C GLY A 133 9.43 -9.20 -5.19
N GLY A 134 10.75 -9.39 -5.12
CA GLY A 134 11.34 -10.60 -4.60
C GLY A 134 11.49 -11.79 -5.55
N GLY A 135 12.56 -11.77 -6.33
CA GLY A 135 13.07 -12.95 -7.03
C GLY A 135 14.55 -12.79 -7.34
N ARG A 136 15.40 -12.53 -6.33
CA ARG A 136 16.83 -12.75 -6.46
C ARG A 136 17.14 -14.22 -6.19
N GLY A 137 17.13 -15.02 -7.22
CA GLY A 137 17.75 -16.32 -7.31
C GLY A 137 18.60 -16.37 -8.55
N GLY A 138 19.81 -15.80 -8.51
CA GLY A 138 20.83 -16.02 -9.51
C GLY A 138 21.52 -17.35 -9.25
N PRO A 139 21.73 -18.21 -10.25
CA PRO A 139 22.55 -19.42 -10.08
C PRO A 139 24.01 -19.05 -10.11
N ARG A 140 24.78 -19.66 -9.20
CA ARG A 140 26.19 -19.95 -9.37
C ARG A 140 26.34 -21.39 -9.76
#